data_ef3c012182bc9a7f9ebf45bdde7a6cda
#
_entry.id   ef3c012182bc9a7f9ebf45bdde7a6cda
#
_cell.length_a   1.000
_cell.length_b   1.000
_cell.length_c   1.000
_cell.angle_alpha   90.00
_cell.angle_beta   90.00
_cell.angle_gamma   90.00
#
_symmetry.space_group_name_H-M   'P 1'
#
loop_
_entity.id
_entity.type
_entity.pdbx_description
1 polymer ?
#
loop_
_entity_poly.entity_id
_entity_poly.type
_entity_poly.pdbx_seq_one_letter_code
_entity_poly.pdbx_strand_id
1 'polypeptide(L)'
;MSKFAETVSQTTTQSNDSAPPVKVFEETLWPARVAYLHANFNPKSIKLPFVYHFGDCECGDPCKLETCRNARMDIFCTDKCCIREELCANRPRESANIKVMREEKSGQYALVAIAPVKRGDVLGEYLGQLRCVETDPAKRSRNQGFLLQMRVRTAGVRERCVGIDALHLGGRMRFANHSCVANAEFYEVANGRRHTIVVVSTENILPGKEVTVNYGKDLWFVCGCKHTKCVHRNIQDQEDP
;
A
#
# COMPACT_ATOMS: atom_id res chain seq x y z
N MET A 1 55.14 39.13 -30.37
CA MET A 1 54.12 39.17 -29.32
C MET A 1 53.15 38.02 -29.59
N SER A 2 53.39 36.91 -28.89
CA SER A 2 52.67 35.65 -29.05
C SER A 2 51.45 35.59 -28.15
N LYS A 3 50.27 35.32 -28.70
CA LYS A 3 49.06 35.03 -27.95
C LYS A 3 48.92 33.52 -27.81
N PHE A 4 49.03 33.00 -26.58
CA PHE A 4 48.65 31.65 -26.21
C PHE A 4 47.14 31.56 -26.14
N ALA A 5 46.54 30.62 -26.89
CA ALA A 5 45.14 30.23 -26.77
C ALA A 5 45.09 29.00 -25.84
N GLU A 6 44.45 29.14 -24.67
CA GLU A 6 44.11 28.02 -23.80
C GLU A 6 42.89 27.30 -24.31
N THR A 7 43.06 26.03 -24.65
CA THR A 7 42.00 25.10 -25.01
C THR A 7 41.40 24.51 -23.74
N VAL A 8 40.20 24.96 -23.35
CA VAL A 8 39.44 24.36 -22.26
C VAL A 8 38.73 23.10 -22.79
N SER A 9 39.24 21.94 -22.42
CA SER A 9 38.58 20.66 -22.62
C SER A 9 37.37 20.55 -21.68
N GLN A 10 36.19 20.69 -22.21
CA GLN A 10 34.95 20.36 -21.49
C GLN A 10 34.78 18.84 -21.50
N THR A 11 35.05 18.20 -20.35
CA THR A 11 34.72 16.80 -20.10
C THR A 11 33.23 16.74 -19.77
N THR A 12 32.39 16.42 -20.74
CA THR A 12 30.99 16.08 -20.52
C THR A 12 30.89 14.70 -19.87
N THR A 13 30.73 14.68 -18.56
CA THR A 13 30.27 13.47 -17.86
C THR A 13 28.81 13.23 -18.21
N GLN A 14 28.57 12.33 -19.14
CA GLN A 14 27.24 11.76 -19.38
C GLN A 14 26.87 10.91 -18.15
N SER A 15 25.94 11.40 -17.33
CA SER A 15 25.26 10.60 -16.33
C SER A 15 24.40 9.56 -17.08
N ASN A 16 24.84 8.31 -17.08
CA ASN A 16 24.04 7.17 -17.51
C ASN A 16 22.89 6.97 -16.50
N ASP A 17 21.80 7.73 -16.70
CA ASP A 17 20.51 7.48 -16.06
C ASP A 17 19.84 6.29 -16.77
N SER A 18 20.35 5.09 -16.49
CA SER A 18 19.70 3.87 -16.96
C SER A 18 18.38 3.71 -16.22
N ALA A 19 17.25 3.73 -16.96
CA ALA A 19 15.95 3.41 -16.41
C ALA A 19 16.02 2.05 -15.66
N PRO A 20 15.32 1.91 -14.52
CA PRO A 20 15.34 0.65 -13.78
C PRO A 20 14.90 -0.51 -14.69
N PRO A 21 15.48 -1.71 -14.53
CA PRO A 21 15.18 -2.84 -15.40
C PRO A 21 13.68 -3.15 -15.36
N VAL A 22 13.10 -3.38 -16.53
CA VAL A 22 11.69 -3.72 -16.66
C VAL A 22 11.45 -5.08 -16.02
N LYS A 23 10.61 -5.13 -14.98
CA LYS A 23 10.18 -6.38 -14.34
C LYS A 23 9.19 -7.09 -15.27
N VAL A 24 9.34 -8.41 -15.39
CA VAL A 24 8.42 -9.29 -16.12
C VAL A 24 7.65 -10.12 -15.10
N PHE A 25 6.33 -10.22 -15.29
CA PHE A 25 5.43 -10.89 -14.37
C PHE A 25 4.66 -12.01 -15.07
N GLU A 26 4.55 -13.15 -14.42
CA GLU A 26 3.77 -14.31 -14.85
C GLU A 26 2.55 -14.54 -13.96
N GLU A 27 1.54 -15.20 -14.49
CA GLU A 27 0.38 -15.62 -13.72
C GLU A 27 0.79 -16.65 -12.65
N THR A 28 0.17 -16.53 -11.48
CA THR A 28 0.47 -17.42 -10.37
C THR A 28 -0.78 -17.80 -9.61
N LEU A 29 -0.71 -18.96 -8.94
CA LEU A 29 -1.75 -19.38 -8.01
C LEU A 29 -1.59 -18.63 -6.67
N TRP A 30 -2.70 -18.53 -5.93
CA TRP A 30 -2.65 -18.05 -4.56
C TRP A 30 -1.74 -18.95 -3.71
N PRO A 31 -0.87 -18.40 -2.84
CA PRO A 31 0.03 -19.21 -2.04
C PRO A 31 -0.72 -20.17 -1.10
N ALA A 32 -0.46 -21.46 -1.20
CA ALA A 32 -1.16 -22.49 -0.42
C ALA A 32 -1.05 -22.31 1.12
N ARG A 33 -0.02 -21.59 1.59
CA ARG A 33 0.22 -21.35 3.02
C ARG A 33 -0.50 -20.12 3.57
N VAL A 34 -1.29 -19.41 2.74
CA VAL A 34 -1.98 -18.19 3.12
C VAL A 34 -3.48 -18.36 2.94
N ALA A 35 -4.22 -18.33 4.03
CA ALA A 35 -5.68 -18.38 3.95
C ALA A 35 -6.21 -17.06 3.37
N TYR A 36 -7.11 -17.15 2.37
CA TYR A 36 -7.71 -15.97 1.76
C TYR A 36 -8.83 -15.41 2.64
N LEU A 37 -8.83 -14.10 2.84
CA LEU A 37 -9.83 -13.39 3.62
C LEU A 37 -10.64 -12.41 2.76
N HIS A 38 -11.93 -12.28 3.08
CA HIS A 38 -12.83 -11.25 2.55
C HIS A 38 -13.09 -10.11 3.55
N ALA A 39 -12.66 -10.27 4.80
CA ALA A 39 -12.73 -9.27 5.87
C ALA A 39 -11.65 -9.55 6.90
N ASN A 40 -11.31 -8.55 7.72
CA ASN A 40 -10.36 -8.74 8.83
C ASN A 40 -10.86 -9.80 9.82
N PHE A 41 -9.98 -10.72 10.18
CA PHE A 41 -10.24 -11.75 11.19
C PHE A 41 -9.95 -11.21 12.60
N ASN A 42 -10.94 -11.23 13.49
CA ASN A 42 -10.84 -10.70 14.85
C ASN A 42 -11.13 -11.76 15.92
N PRO A 43 -10.25 -12.77 16.11
CA PRO A 43 -10.50 -13.90 17.00
C PRO A 43 -10.53 -13.50 18.49
N LYS A 44 -9.89 -12.40 18.85
CA LYS A 44 -9.84 -11.90 20.23
C LYS A 44 -10.93 -10.87 20.54
N SER A 45 -11.89 -10.68 19.65
CA SER A 45 -12.99 -9.72 19.81
C SER A 45 -12.50 -8.32 20.23
N ILE A 46 -11.39 -7.87 19.63
CA ILE A 46 -10.83 -6.54 19.87
C ILE A 46 -11.90 -5.50 19.55
N LYS A 47 -12.24 -4.67 20.53
CA LYS A 47 -13.22 -3.60 20.37
C LYS A 47 -12.51 -2.34 19.89
N LEU A 48 -12.98 -1.80 18.75
CA LEU A 48 -12.51 -0.55 18.19
C LEU A 48 -13.54 0.56 18.45
N PRO A 49 -13.12 1.83 18.48
CA PRO A 49 -14.02 2.96 18.62
C PRO A 49 -15.12 2.95 17.58
N PHE A 50 -16.26 3.52 17.89
CA PHE A 50 -17.34 3.68 16.92
C PHE A 50 -17.15 5.01 16.17
N VAL A 51 -17.12 4.95 14.84
CA VAL A 51 -17.04 6.12 13.96
C VAL A 51 -18.40 6.31 13.28
N TYR A 52 -19.01 7.48 13.51
CA TYR A 52 -20.29 7.84 12.93
C TYR A 52 -20.09 8.38 11.51
N HIS A 53 -20.90 7.93 10.56
CA HIS A 53 -21.03 8.58 9.26
C HIS A 53 -22.13 9.66 9.33
N PHE A 54 -22.07 10.65 8.46
CA PHE A 54 -22.98 11.79 8.46
C PHE A 54 -24.17 11.62 7.48
N GLY A 55 -24.53 10.38 7.17
CA GLY A 55 -25.58 10.08 6.20
C GLY A 55 -25.02 9.95 4.78
N ASP A 56 -25.75 10.46 3.80
CA ASP A 56 -25.38 10.38 2.39
C ASP A 56 -24.02 11.02 2.12
N CYS A 57 -23.23 10.42 1.25
CA CYS A 57 -21.92 10.91 0.87
C CYS A 57 -21.94 12.11 -0.07
N GLU A 58 -23.12 12.50 -0.57
CA GLU A 58 -23.38 13.64 -1.45
C GLU A 58 -22.55 13.63 -2.75
N CYS A 59 -22.11 12.43 -3.19
CA CYS A 59 -21.34 12.31 -4.41
C CYS A 59 -22.17 12.55 -5.66
N GLY A 60 -21.59 13.28 -6.61
CA GLY A 60 -22.10 13.39 -7.98
C GLY A 60 -21.99 12.06 -8.76
N ASP A 61 -22.28 12.11 -10.06
CA ASP A 61 -22.12 11.01 -10.99
C ASP A 61 -21.08 11.39 -12.05
N PRO A 62 -19.96 10.65 -12.17
CA PRO A 62 -19.57 9.48 -11.36
C PRO A 62 -19.14 9.87 -9.92
N CYS A 63 -19.30 8.92 -9.00
CA CYS A 63 -18.75 9.06 -7.65
C CYS A 63 -17.21 9.05 -7.72
N LYS A 64 -16.56 10.05 -7.09
CA LYS A 64 -15.10 10.16 -7.04
C LYS A 64 -14.65 10.24 -5.59
N LEU A 65 -13.50 9.62 -5.29
CA LEU A 65 -12.95 9.61 -3.94
C LEU A 65 -12.69 11.05 -3.43
N GLU A 66 -12.12 11.89 -4.27
CA GLU A 66 -11.73 13.27 -3.91
C GLU A 66 -12.92 14.16 -3.56
N THR A 67 -14.11 13.90 -4.15
CA THR A 67 -15.32 14.68 -3.92
C THR A 67 -16.26 14.05 -2.89
N CYS A 68 -16.00 12.80 -2.49
CA CYS A 68 -16.81 12.09 -1.53
C CYS A 68 -16.66 12.71 -0.13
N ARG A 69 -17.76 13.20 0.45
CA ARG A 69 -17.78 13.77 1.80
C ARG A 69 -17.26 12.79 2.85
N ASN A 70 -17.70 11.52 2.78
CA ASN A 70 -17.26 10.50 3.71
C ASN A 70 -15.75 10.20 3.54
N ALA A 71 -15.22 10.09 2.31
CA ALA A 71 -13.80 9.86 2.07
C ALA A 71 -12.92 10.98 2.66
N ARG A 72 -13.33 12.24 2.55
CA ARG A 72 -12.61 13.39 3.12
C ARG A 72 -12.51 13.37 4.64
N MET A 73 -13.27 12.50 5.29
CA MET A 73 -13.30 12.31 6.75
C MET A 73 -12.75 10.93 7.17
N ASP A 74 -12.04 10.25 6.29
CA ASP A 74 -11.54 8.88 6.48
C ASP A 74 -12.67 7.87 6.79
N ILE A 75 -13.90 8.12 6.28
CA ILE A 75 -15.06 7.24 6.44
C ILE A 75 -15.33 6.55 5.11
N PHE A 76 -15.28 5.22 5.07
CA PHE A 76 -15.68 4.48 3.89
C PHE A 76 -17.21 4.38 3.76
N CYS A 77 -17.70 4.32 2.53
CA CYS A 77 -19.14 4.19 2.27
C CYS A 77 -19.65 2.75 2.42
N THR A 78 -20.89 2.66 2.89
CA THR A 78 -21.67 1.42 2.98
C THR A 78 -23.08 1.69 2.43
N ASP A 79 -23.93 0.66 2.36
CA ASP A 79 -25.32 0.80 1.93
C ASP A 79 -26.13 1.76 2.81
N LYS A 80 -25.67 1.99 4.05
CA LYS A 80 -26.33 2.90 4.99
C LYS A 80 -26.05 4.37 4.73
N CYS A 81 -25.02 4.70 3.95
CA CYS A 81 -24.59 6.07 3.73
C CYS A 81 -24.21 6.38 2.27
N CYS A 82 -24.53 5.51 1.33
CA CYS A 82 -24.32 5.74 -0.09
C CYS A 82 -25.19 4.80 -0.93
N ILE A 83 -26.08 5.35 -1.70
CA ILE A 83 -27.02 4.62 -2.58
C ILE A 83 -26.39 4.14 -3.88
N ARG A 84 -25.11 4.49 -4.15
CA ARG A 84 -24.47 4.21 -5.43
C ARG A 84 -23.88 2.80 -5.55
N GLU A 85 -24.05 1.97 -4.53
CA GLU A 85 -23.67 0.55 -4.52
C GLU A 85 -22.32 0.29 -5.18
N GLU A 86 -22.32 -0.47 -6.28
CA GLU A 86 -21.11 -0.85 -7.04
C GLU A 86 -20.41 0.34 -7.71
N LEU A 87 -21.09 1.44 -7.93
CA LEU A 87 -20.52 2.65 -8.55
C LEU A 87 -19.87 3.60 -7.54
N CYS A 88 -19.89 3.26 -6.24
CA CYS A 88 -19.29 4.09 -5.21
C CYS A 88 -17.75 3.91 -5.18
N ALA A 89 -17.01 4.98 -5.48
CA ALA A 89 -15.54 4.98 -5.45
C ALA A 89 -14.95 4.84 -4.03
N ASN A 90 -15.74 5.14 -2.99
CA ASN A 90 -15.29 5.10 -1.58
C ASN A 90 -15.79 3.83 -0.85
N ARG A 91 -16.14 2.79 -1.58
CA ARG A 91 -16.54 1.51 -0.99
C ARG A 91 -15.36 0.55 -1.04
N PRO A 92 -14.85 0.06 0.10
CA PRO A 92 -13.74 -0.89 0.11
C PRO A 92 -14.13 -2.19 -0.60
N ARG A 93 -13.48 -2.48 -1.69
CA ARG A 93 -13.63 -3.69 -2.49
C ARG A 93 -12.35 -3.95 -3.27
N GLU A 94 -12.12 -5.20 -3.64
CA GLU A 94 -10.99 -5.55 -4.47
C GLU A 94 -11.22 -5.10 -5.92
N SER A 95 -10.28 -4.35 -6.47
CA SER A 95 -10.30 -3.91 -7.86
C SER A 95 -10.11 -5.10 -8.81
N ALA A 96 -10.94 -5.19 -9.84
CA ALA A 96 -10.76 -6.15 -10.92
C ALA A 96 -9.56 -5.81 -11.83
N ASN A 97 -9.06 -4.57 -11.77
CA ASN A 97 -7.98 -4.07 -12.62
C ASN A 97 -6.59 -4.51 -12.14
N ILE A 98 -6.49 -5.20 -10.99
CA ILE A 98 -5.22 -5.69 -10.46
C ILE A 98 -5.26 -7.20 -10.20
N LYS A 99 -4.12 -7.85 -10.35
CA LYS A 99 -3.96 -9.29 -10.12
C LYS A 99 -2.70 -9.56 -9.30
N VAL A 100 -2.72 -10.61 -8.51
CA VAL A 100 -1.50 -11.15 -7.89
C VAL A 100 -0.75 -11.93 -8.98
N MET A 101 0.50 -11.57 -9.18
CA MET A 101 1.39 -12.19 -10.16
C MET A 101 2.74 -12.52 -9.50
N ARG A 102 3.61 -13.19 -10.20
CA ARG A 102 4.95 -13.55 -9.73
C ARG A 102 5.98 -12.90 -10.64
N GLU A 103 6.99 -12.26 -10.07
CA GLU A 103 8.09 -11.70 -10.84
C GLU A 103 9.02 -12.83 -11.26
N GLU A 104 9.32 -12.95 -12.56
CA GLU A 104 10.01 -14.11 -13.15
C GLU A 104 11.42 -14.32 -12.57
N LYS A 105 12.18 -13.24 -12.34
CA LYS A 105 13.58 -13.34 -11.90
C LYS A 105 13.72 -13.65 -10.42
N SER A 106 12.96 -12.95 -9.58
CA SER A 106 13.05 -13.09 -8.11
C SER A 106 12.12 -14.16 -7.56
N GLY A 107 11.08 -14.52 -8.30
CA GLY A 107 10.02 -15.39 -7.82
C GLY A 107 9.12 -14.74 -6.75
N GLN A 108 9.25 -13.44 -6.51
CA GLN A 108 8.44 -12.73 -5.54
C GLN A 108 7.02 -12.48 -6.05
N TYR A 109 6.05 -12.59 -5.15
CA TYR A 109 4.68 -12.19 -5.45
C TYR A 109 4.59 -10.67 -5.53
N ALA A 110 3.75 -10.17 -6.43
CA ALA A 110 3.50 -8.76 -6.65
C ALA A 110 2.04 -8.51 -7.00
N LEU A 111 1.57 -7.29 -6.75
CA LEU A 111 0.33 -6.79 -7.33
C LEU A 111 0.64 -6.11 -8.65
N VAL A 112 -0.03 -6.51 -9.73
CA VAL A 112 0.19 -5.96 -11.06
C VAL A 112 -1.12 -5.47 -11.64
N ALA A 113 -1.11 -4.27 -12.22
CA ALA A 113 -2.24 -3.75 -12.97
C ALA A 113 -2.42 -4.56 -14.26
N ILE A 114 -3.60 -5.16 -14.46
CA ILE A 114 -3.97 -5.90 -15.69
C ILE A 114 -4.87 -5.08 -16.61
N ALA A 115 -5.40 -3.97 -16.11
CA ALA A 115 -6.13 -2.94 -16.83
C ALA A 115 -5.74 -1.57 -16.26
N PRO A 116 -6.04 -0.45 -16.95
CA PRO A 116 -5.70 0.88 -16.46
C PRO A 116 -6.30 1.14 -15.06
N VAL A 117 -5.47 1.61 -14.13
CA VAL A 117 -5.86 2.10 -12.81
C VAL A 117 -5.74 3.62 -12.82
N LYS A 118 -6.75 4.33 -12.37
CA LYS A 118 -6.72 5.79 -12.28
C LYS A 118 -6.24 6.24 -10.92
N ARG A 119 -5.60 7.41 -10.87
CA ARG A 119 -5.30 8.08 -9.61
C ARG A 119 -6.58 8.21 -8.77
N GLY A 120 -6.48 7.86 -7.49
CA GLY A 120 -7.60 7.88 -6.54
C GLY A 120 -8.44 6.60 -6.54
N ASP A 121 -8.16 5.60 -7.38
CA ASP A 121 -8.87 4.33 -7.33
C ASP A 121 -8.53 3.57 -6.04
N VAL A 122 -9.55 3.08 -5.34
CA VAL A 122 -9.41 2.14 -4.23
C VAL A 122 -9.14 0.75 -4.81
N LEU A 123 -7.99 0.18 -4.52
CA LEU A 123 -7.52 -1.09 -5.08
C LEU A 123 -7.97 -2.30 -4.26
N GLY A 124 -8.18 -2.11 -2.96
CA GLY A 124 -8.62 -3.16 -2.05
C GLY A 124 -8.24 -2.87 -0.60
N GLU A 125 -8.60 -3.83 0.27
CA GLU A 125 -8.29 -3.74 1.70
C GLU A 125 -7.05 -4.57 2.04
N TYR A 126 -6.18 -4.02 2.90
CA TYR A 126 -5.14 -4.79 3.55
C TYR A 126 -5.78 -5.63 4.66
N LEU A 127 -6.02 -6.89 4.37
CA LEU A 127 -6.73 -7.81 5.25
C LEU A 127 -5.76 -8.74 5.98
N GLY A 128 -6.11 -9.06 7.23
CA GLY A 128 -5.36 -9.97 8.07
C GLY A 128 -6.04 -10.22 9.41
N GLN A 129 -5.31 -10.77 10.35
CA GLN A 129 -5.76 -10.94 11.72
C GLN A 129 -5.56 -9.64 12.51
N LEU A 130 -6.62 -9.15 13.16
CA LEU A 130 -6.49 -8.06 14.12
C LEU A 130 -5.77 -8.54 15.37
N ARG A 131 -4.75 -7.79 15.80
CA ARG A 131 -4.01 -8.07 17.02
C ARG A 131 -3.56 -6.79 17.71
N CYS A 132 -3.45 -6.84 19.03
CA CYS A 132 -2.79 -5.76 19.76
C CYS A 132 -1.30 -5.82 19.47
N VAL A 133 -0.72 -4.64 19.23
CA VAL A 133 0.70 -4.47 18.92
C VAL A 133 1.40 -3.89 20.13
N GLU A 134 2.57 -4.44 20.48
CA GLU A 134 3.45 -3.86 21.49
C GLU A 134 4.04 -2.55 20.95
N THR A 135 3.95 -1.49 21.76
CA THR A 135 4.46 -0.17 21.38
C THR A 135 5.89 0.07 21.83
N ASP A 136 6.35 -0.66 22.85
CA ASP A 136 7.72 -0.61 23.33
C ASP A 136 8.65 -1.29 22.32
N PRO A 137 9.58 -0.56 21.67
CA PRO A 137 10.49 -1.15 20.68
C PRO A 137 11.31 -2.31 21.23
N ALA A 138 11.69 -2.27 22.50
CA ALA A 138 12.49 -3.32 23.16
C ALA A 138 11.72 -4.64 23.35
N LYS A 139 10.39 -4.59 23.30
CA LYS A 139 9.49 -5.75 23.47
C LYS A 139 8.84 -6.20 22.17
N ARG A 140 9.05 -5.45 21.09
CA ARG A 140 8.50 -5.82 19.78
C ARG A 140 9.19 -7.07 19.25
N SER A 141 8.40 -8.09 18.87
CA SER A 141 8.89 -9.14 18.02
C SER A 141 9.28 -8.56 16.65
N ARG A 142 10.31 -9.14 16.01
CA ARG A 142 10.72 -8.74 14.66
C ARG A 142 9.50 -8.77 13.73
N ASN A 143 9.27 -7.67 13.00
CA ASN A 143 8.24 -7.63 11.99
C ASN A 143 8.65 -8.48 10.79
N GLN A 144 7.85 -9.48 10.45
CA GLN A 144 8.09 -10.36 9.33
C GLN A 144 7.53 -9.81 8.00
N GLY A 145 7.28 -8.50 7.92
CA GLY A 145 6.86 -7.84 6.71
C GLY A 145 5.36 -7.81 6.43
N PHE A 146 4.55 -8.40 7.30
CA PHE A 146 3.10 -8.51 7.09
C PHE A 146 2.25 -7.88 8.18
N LEU A 147 2.86 -7.28 9.20
CA LEU A 147 2.15 -6.58 10.25
C LEU A 147 2.09 -5.08 9.95
N LEU A 148 0.89 -4.60 9.64
CA LEU A 148 0.62 -3.19 9.42
C LEU A 148 -0.09 -2.61 10.66
N GLN A 149 0.58 -1.69 11.37
CA GLN A 149 0.02 -1.03 12.55
C GLN A 149 -0.97 0.05 12.12
N MET A 150 -2.16 0.06 12.74
CA MET A 150 -3.15 1.12 12.55
C MET A 150 -2.90 2.29 13.51
N ARG A 151 -3.37 3.47 13.15
CA ARG A 151 -3.40 4.66 14.02
C ARG A 151 -4.42 4.49 15.13
N VAL A 152 -5.54 3.80 14.84
CA VAL A 152 -6.60 3.55 15.80
C VAL A 152 -6.09 2.70 16.97
N ARG A 153 -6.65 2.99 18.15
CA ARG A 153 -6.41 2.23 19.37
C ARG A 153 -7.67 1.49 19.79
N THR A 154 -7.53 0.49 20.64
CA THR A 154 -8.69 -0.23 21.20
C THR A 154 -9.59 0.74 21.97
N ALA A 155 -10.90 0.48 21.95
CA ALA A 155 -11.84 1.17 22.82
C ALA A 155 -11.68 0.66 24.27
N GLY A 156 -11.74 1.58 25.26
CA GLY A 156 -11.73 1.24 26.69
C GLY A 156 -10.70 2.03 27.50
N VAL A 157 -10.59 1.70 28.79
CA VAL A 157 -9.77 2.46 29.75
C VAL A 157 -8.26 2.30 29.49
N ARG A 158 -7.83 1.16 28.97
CA ARG A 158 -6.43 0.90 28.60
C ARG A 158 -6.35 0.74 27.08
N GLU A 159 -6.07 1.86 26.43
CA GLU A 159 -5.88 1.87 25.00
C GLU A 159 -4.62 1.11 24.56
N ARG A 160 -4.75 0.26 23.56
CA ARG A 160 -3.65 -0.50 23.00
C ARG A 160 -3.60 -0.27 21.50
N CYS A 161 -2.39 -0.22 20.95
CA CYS A 161 -2.20 -0.20 19.49
C CYS A 161 -2.76 -1.47 18.88
N VAL A 162 -3.37 -1.33 17.72
CA VAL A 162 -3.93 -2.44 16.94
C VAL A 162 -3.21 -2.49 15.61
N GLY A 163 -2.99 -3.69 15.11
CA GLY A 163 -2.44 -3.92 13.79
C GLY A 163 -3.18 -5.04 13.07
N ILE A 164 -2.97 -5.07 11.77
CA ILE A 164 -3.45 -6.11 10.87
C ILE A 164 -2.25 -6.98 10.51
N ASP A 165 -2.27 -8.24 10.91
CA ASP A 165 -1.23 -9.23 10.63
C ASP A 165 -1.67 -10.13 9.48
N ALA A 166 -1.02 -9.99 8.33
CA ALA A 166 -1.32 -10.73 7.11
C ALA A 166 -0.34 -11.88 6.83
N LEU A 167 0.43 -12.34 7.83
CA LEU A 167 1.47 -13.36 7.63
C LEU A 167 0.90 -14.68 7.12
N HIS A 168 -0.13 -15.22 7.77
CA HIS A 168 -0.70 -16.54 7.46
C HIS A 168 -2.08 -16.48 6.80
N LEU A 169 -2.70 -15.30 6.79
CA LEU A 169 -4.03 -15.09 6.24
C LEU A 169 -4.20 -13.62 5.79
N GLY A 170 -4.90 -13.39 4.71
CA GLY A 170 -5.04 -12.01 4.18
C GLY A 170 -5.74 -11.93 2.84
N GLY A 171 -5.81 -10.72 2.30
CA GLY A 171 -6.29 -10.42 0.96
C GLY A 171 -5.16 -10.15 -0.04
N ARG A 172 -5.50 -9.74 -1.25
CA ARG A 172 -4.52 -9.47 -2.32
C ARG A 172 -3.54 -8.35 -1.95
N MET A 173 -3.96 -7.35 -1.16
CA MET A 173 -3.13 -6.19 -0.83
C MET A 173 -1.88 -6.52 0.00
N ARG A 174 -1.80 -7.70 0.60
CA ARG A 174 -0.57 -8.17 1.28
C ARG A 174 0.63 -8.35 0.35
N PHE A 175 0.40 -8.39 -0.96
CA PHE A 175 1.44 -8.51 -2.00
C PHE A 175 1.85 -7.17 -2.62
N ALA A 176 1.38 -6.03 -2.08
CA ALA A 176 1.88 -4.72 -2.45
C ALA A 176 3.31 -4.54 -1.93
N ASN A 177 4.31 -4.65 -2.81
CA ASN A 177 5.72 -4.54 -2.46
C ASN A 177 6.13 -3.09 -2.16
N HIS A 178 7.29 -2.94 -1.49
CA HIS A 178 7.84 -1.62 -1.19
C HIS A 178 8.46 -0.95 -2.42
N SER A 179 8.22 0.36 -2.52
CA SER A 179 9.03 1.27 -3.33
C SER A 179 9.17 2.61 -2.60
N CYS A 180 10.38 3.22 -2.67
CA CYS A 180 10.60 4.59 -2.18
C CYS A 180 9.87 5.63 -3.05
N VAL A 181 9.54 5.27 -4.30
CA VAL A 181 8.70 6.05 -5.21
C VAL A 181 7.49 5.17 -5.55
N ALA A 182 6.60 5.05 -4.56
CA ALA A 182 5.41 4.23 -4.64
C ALA A 182 4.32 4.92 -5.48
N ASN A 183 3.51 4.11 -6.17
CA ASN A 183 2.36 4.57 -6.97
C ASN A 183 1.02 4.32 -6.29
N ALA A 184 1.05 3.83 -5.05
CA ALA A 184 -0.12 3.66 -4.20
C ALA A 184 0.27 3.90 -2.73
N GLU A 185 -0.71 4.10 -1.87
CA GLU A 185 -0.51 4.32 -0.45
C GLU A 185 -1.60 3.67 0.40
N PHE A 186 -1.27 3.47 1.69
CA PHE A 186 -2.19 2.94 2.69
C PHE A 186 -2.99 4.06 3.34
N TYR A 187 -4.32 3.92 3.33
CA TYR A 187 -5.23 4.81 4.06
C TYR A 187 -6.01 4.02 5.10
N GLU A 188 -5.96 4.50 6.35
CA GLU A 188 -6.79 3.96 7.41
C GLU A 188 -8.16 4.62 7.36
N VAL A 189 -9.21 3.81 7.20
CA VAL A 189 -10.60 4.27 7.10
C VAL A 189 -11.50 3.47 8.03
N ALA A 190 -12.62 4.07 8.43
CA ALA A 190 -13.56 3.43 9.33
C ALA A 190 -15.02 3.73 8.97
N ASN A 191 -15.94 2.87 9.41
CA ASN A 191 -17.37 3.16 9.46
C ASN A 191 -18.03 2.27 10.52
N GLY A 192 -18.76 2.85 11.46
CA GLY A 192 -19.24 2.15 12.62
C GLY A 192 -18.08 1.62 13.47
N ARG A 193 -18.08 0.34 13.78
CA ARG A 193 -17.00 -0.34 14.49
C ARG A 193 -15.98 -1.02 13.56
N ARG A 194 -16.19 -0.95 12.26
CA ARG A 194 -15.26 -1.51 11.28
C ARG A 194 -14.19 -0.48 10.97
N HIS A 195 -12.95 -0.81 11.29
CA HIS A 195 -11.75 -0.10 10.88
C HIS A 195 -10.95 -1.00 9.96
N THR A 196 -10.40 -0.43 8.91
CA THR A 196 -9.59 -1.16 7.94
C THR A 196 -8.56 -0.24 7.30
N ILE A 197 -7.62 -0.81 6.56
CA ILE A 197 -6.67 -0.09 5.74
C ILE A 197 -6.96 -0.41 4.30
N VAL A 198 -7.18 0.61 3.48
CA VAL A 198 -7.33 0.48 2.03
C VAL A 198 -6.05 0.90 1.33
N VAL A 199 -5.80 0.32 0.17
CA VAL A 199 -4.73 0.74 -0.75
C VAL A 199 -5.37 1.60 -1.83
N VAL A 200 -4.85 2.82 -2.01
CA VAL A 200 -5.35 3.80 -2.99
C VAL A 200 -4.21 4.20 -3.92
N SER A 201 -4.48 4.23 -5.22
CA SER A 201 -3.50 4.68 -6.21
C SER A 201 -3.24 6.19 -6.07
N THR A 202 -1.97 6.60 -6.09
CA THR A 202 -1.54 8.02 -6.02
C THR A 202 -1.29 8.61 -7.39
N GLU A 203 -1.24 7.76 -8.43
CA GLU A 203 -1.06 8.15 -9.83
C GLU A 203 -1.79 7.17 -10.76
N ASN A 204 -1.82 7.46 -12.07
CA ASN A 204 -2.33 6.52 -13.05
C ASN A 204 -1.33 5.38 -13.24
N ILE A 205 -1.79 4.13 -13.11
CA ILE A 205 -0.97 2.93 -13.26
C ILE A 205 -1.36 2.21 -14.55
N LEU A 206 -0.41 2.04 -15.46
CA LEU A 206 -0.63 1.37 -16.74
C LEU A 206 -0.65 -0.16 -16.56
N PRO A 207 -1.35 -0.90 -17.45
CA PRO A 207 -1.28 -2.36 -17.48
C PRO A 207 0.16 -2.87 -17.56
N GLY A 208 0.45 -3.97 -16.87
CA GLY A 208 1.79 -4.55 -16.74
C GLY A 208 2.68 -3.90 -15.68
N LYS A 209 2.25 -2.80 -15.06
CA LYS A 209 3.02 -2.14 -14.00
C LYS A 209 2.67 -2.69 -12.62
N GLU A 210 3.70 -2.85 -11.80
CA GLU A 210 3.55 -3.24 -10.39
C GLU A 210 2.90 -2.13 -9.58
N VAL A 211 1.96 -2.49 -8.70
CA VAL A 211 1.41 -1.63 -7.67
C VAL A 211 2.32 -1.72 -6.45
N THR A 212 2.90 -0.59 -6.06
CA THR A 212 3.84 -0.51 -4.95
C THR A 212 3.39 0.50 -3.91
N VAL A 213 3.78 0.27 -2.66
CA VAL A 213 3.49 1.15 -1.52
C VAL A 213 4.77 1.49 -0.76
N ASN A 214 4.77 2.55 0.04
CA ASN A 214 5.90 2.89 0.88
C ASN A 214 5.71 2.26 2.28
N TYR A 215 6.68 1.45 2.72
CA TYR A 215 6.64 0.80 4.05
C TYR A 215 7.16 1.69 5.18
N GLY A 216 7.56 2.93 4.89
CA GLY A 216 8.11 3.87 5.85
C GLY A 216 9.64 3.92 5.81
N LYS A 217 10.23 4.48 6.87
CA LYS A 217 11.68 4.72 6.96
C LYS A 217 12.45 3.53 7.54
N ASP A 218 11.81 2.77 8.41
CA ASP A 218 12.45 1.69 9.16
C ASP A 218 12.21 0.34 8.47
N LEU A 219 12.96 0.10 7.39
CA LEU A 219 12.90 -1.16 6.66
C LEU A 219 13.67 -2.26 7.41
N TRP A 220 13.15 -3.49 7.39
CA TRP A 220 13.79 -4.69 7.95
C TRP A 220 14.46 -5.55 6.86
N PHE A 221 14.62 -5.01 5.68
CA PHE A 221 15.26 -5.61 4.50
C PHE A 221 16.02 -4.52 3.73
N VAL A 222 16.91 -4.92 2.85
CA VAL A 222 17.62 -4.00 1.96
C VAL A 222 16.70 -3.54 0.83
N CYS A 223 16.58 -2.22 0.66
CA CYS A 223 15.69 -1.68 -0.37
C CYS A 223 16.20 -1.94 -1.78
N GLY A 224 15.52 -2.81 -2.51
CA GLY A 224 15.84 -3.15 -3.90
C GLY A 224 15.14 -2.29 -4.96
N CYS A 225 14.56 -1.12 -4.63
CA CYS A 225 13.78 -0.33 -5.59
C CYS A 225 14.62 0.29 -6.73
N LYS A 226 15.94 0.41 -6.55
CA LYS A 226 16.94 0.94 -7.51
C LYS A 226 16.56 2.29 -8.14
N HIS A 227 15.71 3.07 -7.46
CA HIS A 227 15.27 4.36 -7.95
C HIS A 227 16.27 5.47 -7.61
N THR A 228 16.45 6.44 -8.50
CA THR A 228 17.36 7.60 -8.26
C THR A 228 16.96 8.42 -7.02
N LYS A 229 15.65 8.44 -6.69
CA LYS A 229 15.09 9.07 -5.49
C LYS A 229 14.95 8.12 -4.28
N CYS A 230 15.63 6.98 -4.28
CA CYS A 230 15.59 6.05 -3.17
C CYS A 230 16.12 6.71 -1.88
N VAL A 231 15.32 6.71 -0.82
CA VAL A 231 15.71 7.25 0.49
C VAL A 231 16.61 6.30 1.28
N HIS A 232 16.71 5.04 0.86
CA HIS A 232 17.55 3.99 1.46
C HIS A 232 18.74 3.64 0.57
N ARG A 233 19.22 4.58 -0.26
CA ARG A 233 20.30 4.32 -1.23
C ARG A 233 21.59 3.83 -0.57
N ASN A 234 21.89 4.32 0.61
CA ASN A 234 23.11 4.00 1.38
C ASN A 234 23.13 2.57 1.93
N ILE A 235 22.04 1.82 1.84
CA ILE A 235 21.96 0.43 2.31
C ILE A 235 21.66 -0.57 1.19
N GLN A 236 21.59 -0.12 -0.07
CA GLN A 236 21.22 -1.00 -1.21
C GLN A 236 22.27 -2.05 -1.56
N ASP A 237 23.53 -1.81 -1.15
CA ASP A 237 24.66 -2.71 -1.40
C ASP A 237 25.01 -3.57 -0.15
N GLN A 238 24.17 -3.51 0.88
CA GLN A 238 24.33 -4.34 2.09
C GLN A 238 23.62 -5.67 1.91
N GLU A 239 24.06 -6.69 2.67
CA GLU A 239 23.34 -7.94 2.77
C GLU A 239 22.04 -7.75 3.57
N ASP A 240 20.98 -8.50 3.22
CA ASP A 240 19.74 -8.53 3.97
C ASP A 240 19.99 -9.04 5.40
N PRO A 241 19.50 -8.35 6.44
CA PRO A 241 19.76 -8.68 7.83
C PRO A 241 19.05 -9.96 8.30
#